data_a8a5ffa358f04b0819859caf4c75d8db
#
_entry.id   a8a5ffa358f04b0819859caf4c75d8db
#
_cell.length_a   1.000
_cell.length_b   1.000
_cell.length_c   1.000
_cell.angle_alpha   90.00
_cell.angle_beta   90.00
_cell.angle_gamma   90.00
#
_symmetry.space_group_name_H-M   'P 1'
#
loop_
_entity.id
_entity.type
_entity.pdbx_description
1 polymer ?
#
loop_
_entity_poly.entity_id
_entity_poly.type
_entity_poly.pdbx_seq_one_letter_code
_entity_poly.pdbx_strand_id
1 'polypeptide(L)'
;MNDFVYTYSKIKFYPINPRVEDIDVYDIAHALSLMTRANGHCKYFYSVAQHSINCYREAVARNYSKRIQLGCLLHDASEVYLSDIIRAVKKNLNEYKVIEKNLQDTIYKKFIKEDLTHEEMEKICEIDDCLLYYEFVDLM
;
A
#
# COMPACT_ATOMS: atom_id res chain seq x y z
N MET A 1 -24.17 13.67 -3.25
CA MET A 1 -23.09 13.10 -2.43
C MET A 1 -21.78 13.31 -3.16
N ASN A 2 -20.74 13.72 -2.46
CA ASN A 2 -19.44 13.94 -3.07
C ASN A 2 -18.66 12.62 -3.13
N ASP A 3 -18.19 12.27 -4.32
CA ASP A 3 -17.43 11.04 -4.55
C ASP A 3 -15.91 11.26 -4.45
N PHE A 4 -15.52 12.33 -3.78
CA PHE A 4 -14.11 12.71 -3.65
C PHE A 4 -13.73 12.98 -2.20
N VAL A 5 -12.42 12.93 -1.95
CA VAL A 5 -11.81 13.39 -0.71
C VAL A 5 -10.75 14.44 -1.04
N TYR A 6 -10.48 15.34 -0.12
CA TYR A 6 -9.31 16.20 -0.21
C TYR A 6 -8.13 15.54 0.47
N THR A 7 -7.01 15.46 -0.24
CA THR A 7 -5.76 14.91 0.29
C THR A 7 -5.03 15.97 1.15
N TYR A 8 -3.93 15.56 1.76
CA TYR A 8 -3.07 16.47 2.52
C TYR A 8 -2.60 17.66 1.68
N SER A 9 -2.24 17.43 0.41
CA SER A 9 -1.86 18.50 -0.54
C SER A 9 -3.07 19.23 -1.12
N LYS A 10 -4.28 18.97 -0.61
CA LYS A 10 -5.55 19.59 -1.03
C LYS A 10 -5.94 19.24 -2.48
N ILE A 11 -5.46 18.11 -2.97
CA ILE A 11 -5.90 17.56 -4.25
C ILE A 11 -7.30 16.96 -4.05
N LYS A 12 -8.20 17.29 -4.97
CA LYS A 12 -9.53 16.70 -5.02
C LYS A 12 -9.44 15.33 -5.67
N PHE A 13 -9.43 14.29 -4.85
CA PHE A 13 -9.13 12.92 -5.27
C PHE A 13 -10.41 12.08 -5.30
N TYR A 14 -10.59 11.30 -6.38
CA TYR A 14 -11.74 10.43 -6.59
C TYR A 14 -11.32 8.97 -6.44
N PRO A 15 -11.51 8.34 -5.26
CA PRO A 15 -11.00 6.98 -5.02
C PRO A 15 -11.63 5.90 -5.92
N ILE A 16 -12.89 6.08 -6.32
CA ILE A 16 -13.60 5.11 -7.17
C ILE A 16 -13.22 5.25 -8.64
N ASN A 17 -12.90 6.48 -9.07
CA ASN A 17 -12.45 6.77 -10.44
C ASN A 17 -11.12 7.52 -10.39
N PRO A 18 -10.03 6.84 -9.95
CA PRO A 18 -8.76 7.53 -9.75
C PRO A 18 -8.11 7.95 -11.06
N ARG A 19 -7.47 9.11 -11.03
CA ARG A 19 -6.71 9.63 -12.17
C ARG A 19 -5.23 9.67 -11.80
N VAL A 20 -4.38 9.25 -12.73
CA VAL A 20 -2.92 9.18 -12.52
C VAL A 20 -2.36 10.55 -12.10
N GLU A 21 -2.85 11.64 -12.72
CA GLU A 21 -2.40 13.00 -12.43
C GLU A 21 -2.71 13.50 -11.02
N ASP A 22 -3.66 12.86 -10.34
CA ASP A 22 -4.05 13.25 -8.97
C ASP A 22 -3.27 12.50 -7.90
N ILE A 23 -2.47 11.51 -8.29
CA ILE A 23 -1.66 10.73 -7.36
C ILE A 23 -0.37 11.49 -7.06
N ASP A 24 -0.13 11.74 -5.79
CA ASP A 24 1.00 12.52 -5.30
C ASP A 24 1.77 11.71 -4.26
N VAL A 25 3.09 11.59 -4.47
CA VAL A 25 3.94 10.77 -3.58
C VAL A 25 4.03 11.34 -2.17
N TYR A 26 3.96 12.65 -2.02
CA TYR A 26 3.99 13.29 -0.69
C TYR A 26 2.72 13.02 0.09
N ASP A 27 1.56 13.01 -0.58
CA ASP A 27 0.30 12.61 0.05
C ASP A 27 0.37 11.16 0.54
N ILE A 28 0.89 10.26 -0.29
CA ILE A 28 1.04 8.85 0.06
C ILE A 28 1.97 8.71 1.27
N ALA A 29 3.16 9.29 1.20
CA ALA A 29 4.14 9.19 2.28
C ALA A 29 3.61 9.76 3.59
N HIS A 30 2.98 10.93 3.54
CA HIS A 30 2.41 11.58 4.70
C HIS A 30 1.32 10.73 5.35
N ALA A 31 0.34 10.31 4.57
CA ALA A 31 -0.80 9.55 5.10
C ALA A 31 -0.37 8.18 5.62
N LEU A 32 0.50 7.45 4.91
CA LEU A 32 1.01 6.16 5.39
C LEU A 32 1.77 6.29 6.71
N SER A 33 2.46 7.42 6.93
CA SER A 33 3.20 7.66 8.17
C SER A 33 2.29 7.87 9.38
N LEU A 34 1.05 8.25 9.16
CA LEU A 34 0.06 8.47 10.22
C LEU A 34 -0.90 7.30 10.41
N MET A 35 -0.86 6.32 9.54
CA MET A 35 -1.72 5.13 9.63
C MET A 35 -1.02 4.05 10.44
N THR A 36 -1.68 3.60 11.52
CA THR A 36 -1.13 2.50 12.33
C THR A 36 -1.39 1.14 11.68
N ARG A 37 -0.43 0.23 11.81
CA ARG A 37 -0.60 -1.17 11.39
C ARG A 37 -1.59 -1.90 12.29
N ALA A 38 -2.30 -2.88 11.72
CA ALA A 38 -3.20 -3.80 12.45
C ALA A 38 -4.22 -3.07 13.33
N ASN A 39 -4.75 -1.95 12.86
CA ASN A 39 -5.72 -1.13 13.61
C ASN A 39 -5.24 -0.74 15.02
N GLY A 40 -3.93 -0.65 15.22
CA GLY A 40 -3.35 -0.29 16.51
C GLY A 40 -3.19 -1.45 17.49
N HIS A 41 -3.47 -2.69 17.09
CA HIS A 41 -3.25 -3.86 17.94
C HIS A 41 -1.77 -4.26 17.97
N CYS A 42 -0.91 -3.28 18.22
CA CYS A 42 0.52 -3.41 18.35
C CYS A 42 0.95 -2.91 19.72
N LYS A 43 2.10 -3.35 20.22
CA LYS A 43 2.65 -2.91 21.51
C LYS A 43 2.91 -1.41 21.57
N TYR A 44 3.25 -0.81 20.42
CA TYR A 44 3.50 0.62 20.29
C TYR A 44 3.14 1.06 18.87
N PHE A 45 3.15 2.36 18.61
CA PHE A 45 2.84 2.88 17.29
C PHE A 45 3.81 2.34 16.25
N TYR A 46 3.27 1.71 15.22
CA TYR A 46 4.01 1.20 14.07
C TYR A 46 3.21 1.52 12.82
N SER A 47 3.77 2.38 11.97
CA SER A 47 3.02 2.89 10.82
C SER A 47 3.04 1.95 9.63
N VAL A 48 2.05 2.10 8.75
CA VAL A 48 2.03 1.41 7.46
C VAL A 48 3.23 1.86 6.61
N ALA A 49 3.66 3.13 6.72
CA ALA A 49 4.87 3.60 6.05
C ALA A 49 6.11 2.83 6.50
N GLN A 50 6.27 2.57 7.79
CA GLN A 50 7.40 1.79 8.29
C GLN A 50 7.39 0.37 7.74
N HIS A 51 6.21 -0.26 7.71
CA HIS A 51 6.04 -1.57 7.08
C HIS A 51 6.48 -1.55 5.61
N SER A 52 6.03 -0.58 4.84
CA SER A 52 6.36 -0.44 3.42
C SER A 52 7.87 -0.25 3.20
N ILE A 53 8.51 0.56 4.03
CA ILE A 53 9.97 0.76 3.99
C ILE A 53 10.69 -0.56 4.30
N ASN A 54 10.22 -1.31 5.29
CA ASN A 54 10.83 -2.59 5.64
C ASN A 54 10.64 -3.63 4.52
N CYS A 55 9.50 -3.63 3.85
CA CYS A 55 9.28 -4.47 2.66
C CYS A 55 10.28 -4.10 1.54
N TYR A 56 10.48 -2.81 1.30
CA TYR A 56 11.48 -2.33 0.34
C TYR A 56 12.89 -2.81 0.72
N ARG A 57 13.28 -2.66 1.99
CA ARG A 57 14.60 -3.09 2.48
C ARG A 57 14.81 -4.60 2.31
N GLU A 58 13.77 -5.38 2.55
CA GLU A 58 13.83 -6.84 2.34
C GLU A 58 14.04 -7.18 0.87
N ALA A 59 13.35 -6.48 -0.04
CA ALA A 59 13.55 -6.66 -1.48
C ALA A 59 14.99 -6.34 -1.90
N VAL A 60 15.58 -5.28 -1.34
CA VAL A 60 16.99 -4.94 -1.56
C VAL A 60 17.90 -6.06 -1.05
N ALA A 61 17.66 -6.57 0.16
CA ALA A 61 18.46 -7.64 0.76
C ALA A 61 18.41 -8.93 -0.06
N ARG A 62 17.27 -9.21 -0.72
CA ARG A 62 17.12 -10.37 -1.60
C ARG A 62 17.69 -10.15 -3.01
N ASN A 63 18.28 -8.99 -3.28
CA ASN A 63 18.79 -8.60 -4.60
C ASN A 63 17.72 -8.62 -5.69
N TYR A 64 16.48 -8.34 -5.33
CA TYR A 64 15.39 -8.23 -6.31
C TYR A 64 15.55 -6.96 -7.15
N SER A 65 14.90 -6.95 -8.33
CA SER A 65 14.96 -5.82 -9.25
C SER A 65 14.43 -4.54 -8.63
N LYS A 66 14.81 -3.40 -9.20
CA LYS A 66 14.28 -2.09 -8.77
C LYS A 66 12.76 -2.00 -8.93
N ARG A 67 12.20 -2.69 -9.93
CA ARG A 67 10.76 -2.76 -10.11
C ARG A 67 10.07 -3.43 -8.93
N ILE A 68 10.61 -4.56 -8.46
CA ILE A 68 10.08 -5.27 -7.28
C ILE A 68 10.30 -4.43 -6.03
N GLN A 69 11.46 -3.80 -5.88
CA GLN A 69 11.73 -2.91 -4.76
C GLN A 69 10.70 -1.78 -4.66
N LEU A 70 10.43 -1.14 -5.79
CA LEU A 70 9.43 -0.06 -5.86
C LEU A 70 8.01 -0.58 -5.63
N GLY A 71 7.69 -1.75 -6.18
CA GLY A 71 6.43 -2.44 -5.92
C GLY A 71 6.20 -2.71 -4.44
N CYS A 72 7.24 -3.17 -3.74
CA CYS A 72 7.19 -3.39 -2.29
C CYS A 72 6.95 -2.10 -1.51
N LEU A 73 7.62 -1.02 -1.92
CA LEU A 73 7.47 0.28 -1.27
C LEU A 73 6.06 0.83 -1.42
N LEU A 74 5.40 0.55 -2.55
CA LEU A 74 4.10 1.12 -2.92
C LEU A 74 2.93 0.15 -2.73
N HIS A 75 3.17 -1.10 -2.27
CA HIS A 75 2.13 -2.13 -2.30
C HIS A 75 0.89 -1.81 -1.46
N ASP A 76 1.03 -1.02 -0.41
CA ASP A 76 -0.07 -0.57 0.45
C ASP A 76 -0.47 0.89 0.20
N ALA A 77 0.02 1.51 -0.89
CA ALA A 77 -0.22 2.93 -1.12
C ALA A 77 -1.71 3.27 -1.33
N SER A 78 -2.51 2.34 -1.85
CA SER A 78 -3.96 2.57 -2.01
C SER A 78 -4.67 2.81 -0.68
N GLU A 79 -4.12 2.31 0.41
CA GLU A 79 -4.72 2.46 1.74
C GLU A 79 -4.85 3.92 2.18
N VAL A 80 -4.02 4.82 1.66
CA VAL A 80 -4.13 6.25 2.01
C VAL A 80 -5.45 6.87 1.54
N TYR A 81 -6.08 6.26 0.57
CA TYR A 81 -7.36 6.71 0.02
C TYR A 81 -8.53 5.85 0.43
N LEU A 82 -8.29 4.61 0.89
CA LEU A 82 -9.31 3.60 1.16
C LEU A 82 -9.36 3.12 2.60
N SER A 83 -8.32 3.35 3.37
CA SER A 83 -8.10 2.79 4.70
C SER A 83 -7.46 1.39 4.66
N ASP A 84 -6.85 1.01 5.79
CA ASP A 84 -6.28 -0.32 5.98
C ASP A 84 -7.34 -1.22 6.62
N ILE A 85 -7.84 -2.17 5.85
CA ILE A 85 -8.80 -3.16 6.32
C ILE A 85 -8.05 -4.46 6.59
N ILE A 86 -8.16 -4.96 7.82
CA ILE A 86 -7.49 -6.19 8.22
C ILE A 86 -7.91 -7.36 7.32
N ARG A 87 -6.95 -8.25 7.03
CA ARG A 87 -7.11 -9.35 6.07
C ARG A 87 -8.32 -10.23 6.37
N ALA A 88 -8.58 -10.50 7.66
CA ALA A 88 -9.70 -11.33 8.08
C ALA A 88 -11.07 -10.78 7.65
N VAL A 89 -11.21 -9.47 7.55
CA VAL A 89 -12.44 -8.81 7.08
C VAL A 89 -12.41 -8.62 5.58
N LYS A 90 -11.28 -8.15 5.04
CA LYS A 90 -11.13 -7.82 3.62
C LYS A 90 -11.49 -9.00 2.70
N LYS A 91 -11.14 -10.22 3.08
CA LYS A 91 -11.42 -11.42 2.27
C LYS A 91 -12.91 -11.61 1.95
N ASN A 92 -13.81 -10.99 2.72
CA ASN A 92 -15.25 -11.06 2.53
C ASN A 92 -15.84 -9.81 1.85
N LEU A 93 -15.00 -8.84 1.48
CA LEU A 93 -15.42 -7.57 0.88
C LEU A 93 -15.03 -7.53 -0.61
N ASN A 94 -15.78 -8.25 -1.44
CA ASN A 94 -15.44 -8.41 -2.86
C ASN A 94 -15.45 -7.09 -3.62
N GLU A 95 -16.44 -6.22 -3.38
CA GLU A 95 -16.50 -4.90 -4.03
C GLU A 95 -15.32 -4.02 -3.62
N TYR A 96 -14.93 -4.06 -2.36
CA TYR A 96 -13.75 -3.35 -1.87
C TYR A 96 -12.48 -3.81 -2.60
N LYS A 97 -12.31 -5.10 -2.81
CA LYS A 97 -11.15 -5.65 -3.52
C LYS A 97 -11.05 -5.14 -4.96
N VAL A 98 -12.19 -4.99 -5.64
CA VAL A 98 -12.23 -4.45 -7.00
C VAL A 98 -11.79 -2.99 -7.01
N ILE A 99 -12.30 -2.19 -6.07
CA ILE A 99 -11.93 -0.79 -5.90
C ILE A 99 -10.45 -0.65 -5.58
N GLU A 100 -9.97 -1.44 -4.62
CA GLU A 100 -8.57 -1.43 -4.20
C GLU A 100 -7.64 -1.80 -5.35
N LYS A 101 -7.96 -2.83 -6.11
CA LYS A 101 -7.16 -3.26 -7.25
C LYS A 101 -7.07 -2.17 -8.31
N ASN A 102 -8.19 -1.56 -8.67
CA ASN A 102 -8.20 -0.49 -9.66
C ASN A 102 -7.35 0.70 -9.22
N LEU A 103 -7.48 1.10 -7.96
CA LEU A 103 -6.70 2.21 -7.42
C LEU A 103 -5.21 1.85 -7.34
N GLN A 104 -4.88 0.67 -6.85
CA GLN A 104 -3.48 0.22 -6.75
C GLN A 104 -2.81 0.13 -8.13
N ASP A 105 -3.54 -0.37 -9.13
CA ASP A 105 -3.04 -0.42 -10.51
C ASP A 105 -2.77 1.00 -11.05
N THR A 106 -3.62 1.96 -10.71
CA THR A 106 -3.44 3.37 -11.10
C THR A 106 -2.21 3.96 -10.42
N ILE A 107 -1.97 3.66 -9.15
CA ILE A 107 -0.78 4.09 -8.43
C ILE A 107 0.49 3.50 -9.07
N TYR A 108 0.49 2.22 -9.34
CA TYR A 108 1.63 1.57 -10.01
C TYR A 108 1.91 2.19 -11.38
N LYS A 109 0.88 2.53 -12.14
CA LYS A 109 1.03 3.21 -13.43
C LYS A 109 1.76 4.55 -13.31
N LYS A 110 1.53 5.27 -12.23
CA LYS A 110 2.19 6.56 -11.98
C LYS A 110 3.70 6.40 -11.83
N PHE A 111 4.14 5.36 -11.14
CA PHE A 111 5.53 5.24 -10.66
C PHE A 111 6.32 4.13 -11.37
N ILE A 112 5.66 3.16 -11.97
CA ILE A 112 6.27 2.02 -12.67
C ILE A 112 5.84 2.08 -14.13
N LYS A 113 6.81 2.13 -15.06
CA LYS A 113 6.54 2.37 -16.49
C LYS A 113 5.70 1.30 -17.16
N GLU A 114 5.90 0.04 -16.78
CA GLU A 114 5.18 -1.10 -17.35
C GLU A 114 4.50 -1.86 -16.24
N ASP A 115 3.40 -2.54 -16.56
CA ASP A 115 2.69 -3.35 -15.57
C ASP A 115 3.62 -4.37 -14.93
N LEU A 116 3.47 -4.58 -13.63
CA LEU A 116 4.18 -5.64 -12.91
C LEU A 116 3.72 -7.00 -13.44
N THR A 117 4.67 -7.88 -13.68
CA THR A 117 4.36 -9.26 -14.11
C THR A 117 3.78 -10.05 -12.94
N HIS A 118 3.14 -11.18 -13.26
CA HIS A 118 2.63 -12.10 -12.24
C HIS A 118 3.74 -12.56 -11.29
N GLU A 119 4.91 -12.88 -11.82
CA GLU A 119 6.07 -13.28 -11.02
C GLU A 119 6.53 -12.17 -10.09
N GLU A 120 6.58 -10.92 -10.58
CA GLU A 120 6.93 -9.76 -9.76
C GLU A 120 5.92 -9.56 -8.63
N MET A 121 4.63 -9.67 -8.92
CA MET A 121 3.56 -9.56 -7.91
C MET A 121 3.66 -10.66 -6.86
N GLU A 122 3.98 -11.89 -7.25
CA GLU A 122 4.19 -12.99 -6.30
C GLU A 122 5.33 -12.69 -5.34
N LYS A 123 6.44 -12.15 -5.83
CA LYS A 123 7.58 -11.78 -4.98
C LYS A 123 7.24 -10.69 -4.00
N ILE A 124 6.45 -9.70 -4.42
CA ILE A 124 5.96 -8.65 -3.54
C ILE A 124 5.09 -9.24 -2.43
N CYS A 125 4.16 -10.12 -2.78
CA CYS A 125 3.30 -10.80 -1.80
C CYS A 125 4.10 -11.66 -0.81
N GLU A 126 5.12 -12.38 -1.26
CA GLU A 126 5.98 -13.18 -0.40
C GLU A 126 6.69 -12.30 0.64
N ILE A 127 7.19 -11.14 0.22
CA ILE A 127 7.83 -10.20 1.13
C ILE A 127 6.83 -9.65 2.14
N ASP A 128 5.65 -9.24 1.69
CA ASP A 128 4.59 -8.75 2.56
C ASP A 128 4.23 -9.79 3.63
N ASP A 129 4.02 -11.03 3.24
CA ASP A 129 3.71 -12.11 4.17
C ASP A 129 4.87 -12.39 5.15
N CYS A 130 6.10 -12.32 4.67
CA CYS A 130 7.28 -12.50 5.50
C CYS A 130 7.36 -11.40 6.57
N LEU A 131 7.19 -10.15 6.19
CA LEU A 131 7.22 -9.02 7.12
C LEU A 131 6.05 -9.08 8.10
N LEU A 132 4.87 -9.47 7.65
CA LEU A 132 3.71 -9.65 8.53
C LEU A 132 4.00 -10.67 9.63
N TYR A 133 4.66 -11.77 9.29
CA TYR A 133 5.06 -12.78 10.27
C TYR A 133 5.98 -12.20 11.35
N TYR A 134 7.03 -11.47 10.95
CA TYR A 134 7.95 -10.85 11.91
C TYR A 134 7.29 -9.76 12.73
N GLU A 135 6.43 -8.97 12.13
CA GLU A 135 5.64 -7.95 12.84
C GLU A 135 4.74 -8.60 13.89
N PHE A 136 4.11 -9.71 13.54
CA PHE A 136 3.27 -10.45 14.48
C PHE A 136 4.07 -10.94 15.69
N VAL A 137 5.26 -11.49 15.46
CA VAL A 137 6.12 -12.00 16.53
C VAL A 137 6.67 -10.87 17.40
N ASP A 138 7.13 -9.79 16.81
CA ASP A 138 7.87 -8.74 17.51
C ASP A 138 6.99 -7.63 18.08
N LEU A 139 5.88 -7.32 17.44
CA LEU A 139 5.07 -6.13 17.74
C LEU A 139 3.73 -6.43 18.39
N MET A 140 3.27 -7.65 18.28
CA MET A 140 1.98 -8.09 18.85
C MET A 140 2.14 -9.04 20.07
#